data_e8c524199b3c8a6359eabf433e9ef3d1
#
_entry.id   e8c524199b3c8a6359eabf433e9ef3d1
#
_cell.length_a   1.000
_cell.length_b   1.000
_cell.length_c   1.000
_cell.angle_alpha   90.00
_cell.angle_beta   90.00
_cell.angle_gamma   90.00
#
_symmetry.space_group_name_H-M   'P 1'
#
loop_
_entity.id
_entity.type
_entity.pdbx_description
1 polymer ?
#
loop_
_entity_poly.entity_id
_entity_poly.type
_entity_poly.pdbx_seq_one_letter_code
_entity_poly.pdbx_strand_id
1 'polypeptide(L)'
;MSCLPSFPADITPLMAFGLILLIGSLGGFITHLIPWLPSITGFMAVGFFFGPSGINILSQETLAQSGILIHIALGLILYRLGLSLDMAMLRHNPSLLLVSLVESVATFCLVTYILSIFDVGIATAALVAAITVSSSPAVLLHVANEVGASGKVTESTETLVALNNLISFTLFSFILPFMHYTVGSHWMTVILQPLYQLMGSLLLGIILGWCLHFFVIKTRQAAQYRLALVIGTIMLAVGFAKETQLSMLLVPLVVGVAAKSIERENIVSELAFGPAFELFFIVLFVFAGAKLHVSELIEFAPAVFAVVVARTFAKT
;
A
#
# COMPACT_ATOMS: atom_id res chain seq x y z
N MET A 1 14.75 -44.92 7.59
CA MET A 1 14.75 -43.79 6.61
C MET A 1 13.62 -44.06 5.62
N SER A 2 12.47 -43.40 5.77
CA SER A 2 11.37 -43.50 4.81
C SER A 2 11.76 -42.67 3.58
N CYS A 3 12.03 -43.31 2.44
CA CYS A 3 12.34 -42.65 1.18
C CYS A 3 11.11 -41.97 0.51
N LEU A 4 9.96 -42.03 1.16
CA LEU A 4 8.72 -41.40 0.65
C LEU A 4 8.32 -40.25 1.58
N PRO A 5 7.90 -39.11 1.00
CA PRO A 5 7.40 -37.98 1.79
C PRO A 5 6.11 -38.40 2.53
N SER A 6 5.93 -37.87 3.74
CA SER A 6 4.67 -38.04 4.49
C SER A 6 3.57 -37.22 3.82
N PHE A 7 2.42 -37.82 3.55
CA PHE A 7 1.23 -37.12 3.10
C PHE A 7 0.24 -36.94 4.27
N PRO A 8 -0.46 -35.78 4.37
CA PRO A 8 -0.40 -34.62 3.47
C PRO A 8 0.90 -33.83 3.61
N ALA A 9 1.47 -33.41 2.48
CA ALA A 9 2.63 -32.53 2.47
C ALA A 9 2.25 -31.13 2.97
N ASP A 10 3.04 -30.56 3.88
CA ASP A 10 2.85 -29.18 4.32
C ASP A 10 3.04 -28.22 3.15
N ILE A 11 2.15 -27.22 3.06
CA ILE A 11 2.23 -26.20 2.01
C ILE A 11 3.42 -25.29 2.30
N THR A 12 4.47 -25.42 1.50
CA THR A 12 5.63 -24.53 1.60
C THR A 12 5.29 -23.10 1.12
N PRO A 13 6.03 -22.06 1.55
CA PRO A 13 5.83 -20.68 1.05
C PRO A 13 5.86 -20.57 -0.48
N LEU A 14 6.69 -21.39 -1.14
CA LEU A 14 6.76 -21.41 -2.61
C LEU A 14 5.49 -22.02 -3.23
N MET A 15 4.97 -23.11 -2.64
CA MET A 15 3.69 -23.70 -3.09
C MET A 15 2.54 -22.72 -2.85
N ALA A 16 2.52 -22.04 -1.70
CA ALA A 16 1.53 -21.02 -1.39
C ALA A 16 1.56 -19.88 -2.41
N PHE A 17 2.74 -19.40 -2.78
CA PHE A 17 2.89 -18.37 -3.82
C PHE A 17 2.33 -18.83 -5.18
N GLY A 18 2.68 -20.03 -5.61
CA GLY A 18 2.15 -20.61 -6.85
C GLY A 18 0.62 -20.75 -6.82
N LEU A 19 0.07 -21.25 -5.69
CA LEU A 19 -1.37 -21.35 -5.49
C LEU A 19 -2.05 -19.98 -5.54
N ILE A 20 -1.52 -18.99 -4.83
CA ILE A 20 -2.05 -17.61 -4.81
C ILE A 20 -2.14 -17.05 -6.21
N LEU A 21 -1.10 -17.22 -7.03
CA LEU A 21 -1.12 -16.74 -8.41
C LEU A 21 -2.17 -17.47 -9.26
N LEU A 22 -2.24 -18.79 -9.16
CA LEU A 22 -3.20 -19.60 -9.94
C LEU A 22 -4.65 -19.30 -9.56
N ILE A 23 -4.97 -19.42 -8.26
CA ILE A 23 -6.34 -19.21 -7.80
C ILE A 23 -6.73 -17.73 -7.90
N GLY A 24 -5.81 -16.80 -7.63
CA GLY A 24 -6.04 -15.37 -7.80
C GLY A 24 -6.35 -15.02 -9.26
N SER A 25 -5.55 -15.53 -10.20
CA SER A 25 -5.79 -15.32 -11.63
C SER A 25 -7.16 -15.87 -12.07
N LEU A 26 -7.59 -17.02 -11.54
CA LEU A 26 -8.93 -17.57 -11.78
C LEU A 26 -10.02 -16.67 -11.20
N GLY A 27 -9.82 -16.13 -9.98
CA GLY A 27 -10.74 -15.18 -9.36
C GLY A 27 -10.91 -13.91 -10.18
N GLY A 28 -9.79 -13.33 -10.64
CA GLY A 28 -9.79 -12.18 -11.54
C GLY A 28 -10.48 -12.47 -12.88
N PHE A 29 -10.21 -13.62 -13.47
CA PHE A 29 -10.88 -14.04 -14.71
C PHE A 29 -12.40 -14.16 -14.54
N ILE A 30 -12.88 -14.76 -13.45
CA ILE A 30 -14.31 -14.89 -13.17
C ILE A 30 -14.97 -13.52 -13.03
N THR A 31 -14.35 -12.60 -12.30
CA THR A 31 -14.90 -11.23 -12.14
C THR A 31 -14.82 -10.42 -13.43
N HIS A 32 -13.82 -10.63 -14.27
CA HIS A 32 -13.74 -9.99 -15.59
C HIS A 32 -14.93 -10.35 -16.51
N LEU A 33 -15.59 -11.48 -16.28
CA LEU A 33 -16.82 -11.84 -16.98
C LEU A 33 -18.04 -11.01 -16.53
N ILE A 34 -17.91 -10.24 -15.43
CA ILE A 34 -18.97 -9.42 -14.83
C ILE A 34 -18.61 -7.95 -15.01
N PRO A 35 -19.21 -7.21 -15.96
CA PRO A 35 -18.73 -5.88 -16.39
C PRO A 35 -18.67 -4.78 -15.32
N TRP A 36 -19.37 -4.96 -14.18
CA TRP A 36 -19.42 -3.97 -13.10
C TRP A 36 -18.56 -4.36 -11.88
N LEU A 37 -17.89 -5.53 -11.91
CA LEU A 37 -17.14 -6.05 -10.79
C LEU A 37 -15.62 -5.97 -11.07
N PRO A 38 -14.87 -5.12 -10.36
CA PRO A 38 -13.42 -5.04 -10.52
C PRO A 38 -12.73 -6.36 -10.17
N SER A 39 -11.66 -6.70 -10.88
CA SER A 39 -10.87 -7.93 -10.68
C SER A 39 -10.35 -8.09 -9.25
N ILE A 40 -10.08 -6.99 -8.57
CA ILE A 40 -9.68 -6.93 -7.15
C ILE A 40 -10.65 -7.70 -6.26
N THR A 41 -11.96 -7.57 -6.51
CA THR A 41 -13.00 -8.27 -5.74
C THR A 41 -12.86 -9.78 -5.86
N GLY A 42 -12.53 -10.26 -7.07
CA GLY A 42 -12.25 -11.68 -7.32
C GLY A 42 -11.01 -12.17 -6.57
N PHE A 43 -9.92 -11.40 -6.60
CA PHE A 43 -8.71 -11.73 -5.86
C PHE A 43 -8.98 -11.84 -4.36
N MET A 44 -9.71 -10.87 -3.79
CA MET A 44 -10.05 -10.89 -2.36
C MET A 44 -11.02 -12.02 -2.00
N ALA A 45 -12.04 -12.28 -2.82
CA ALA A 45 -13.00 -13.35 -2.60
C ALA A 45 -12.32 -14.74 -2.59
N VAL A 46 -11.42 -14.96 -3.54
CA VAL A 46 -10.62 -16.19 -3.60
C VAL A 46 -9.68 -16.29 -2.39
N GLY A 47 -9.00 -15.20 -2.03
CA GLY A 47 -8.16 -15.16 -0.84
C GLY A 47 -8.94 -15.51 0.44
N PHE A 48 -10.12 -14.94 0.60
CA PHE A 48 -11.02 -15.25 1.71
C PHE A 48 -11.44 -16.73 1.73
N PHE A 49 -11.86 -17.27 0.59
CA PHE A 49 -12.31 -18.66 0.50
C PHE A 49 -11.20 -19.67 0.79
N PHE A 50 -9.98 -19.44 0.30
CA PHE A 50 -8.82 -20.32 0.52
C PHE A 50 -8.05 -20.00 1.80
N GLY A 51 -8.35 -18.88 2.46
CA GLY A 51 -7.73 -18.42 3.70
C GLY A 51 -8.22 -19.16 4.96
N PRO A 52 -7.72 -18.73 6.13
CA PRO A 52 -8.06 -19.33 7.43
C PRO A 52 -9.55 -19.28 7.79
N SER A 53 -10.27 -18.29 7.28
CA SER A 53 -11.73 -18.15 7.51
C SER A 53 -12.58 -19.02 6.59
N GLY A 54 -11.99 -19.59 5.52
CA GLY A 54 -12.64 -20.48 4.55
C GLY A 54 -12.17 -21.92 4.71
N ILE A 55 -11.64 -22.51 3.63
CA ILE A 55 -11.18 -23.92 3.63
C ILE A 55 -9.76 -24.11 4.22
N ASN A 56 -9.13 -23.03 4.68
CA ASN A 56 -7.84 -23.02 5.39
C ASN A 56 -6.66 -23.69 4.64
N ILE A 57 -6.64 -23.64 3.32
CA ILE A 57 -5.49 -24.10 2.52
C ILE A 57 -4.31 -23.12 2.72
N LEU A 58 -4.58 -21.80 2.75
CA LEU A 58 -3.61 -20.79 3.10
C LEU A 58 -3.67 -20.54 4.62
N SER A 59 -2.97 -21.36 5.40
CA SER A 59 -2.97 -21.23 6.85
C SER A 59 -2.34 -19.89 7.32
N GLN A 60 -2.64 -19.49 8.56
CA GLN A 60 -2.03 -18.28 9.15
C GLN A 60 -0.49 -18.35 9.17
N GLU A 61 0.06 -19.54 9.43
CA GLU A 61 1.50 -19.76 9.44
C GLU A 61 2.10 -19.56 8.04
N THR A 62 1.49 -20.15 7.01
CA THR A 62 1.90 -19.98 5.61
C THR A 62 1.83 -18.53 5.18
N LEU A 63 0.78 -17.81 5.58
CA LEU A 63 0.63 -16.38 5.31
C LEU A 63 1.70 -15.54 6.02
N ALA A 64 2.03 -15.86 7.27
CA ALA A 64 3.08 -15.17 8.02
C ALA A 64 4.46 -15.34 7.37
N GLN A 65 4.80 -16.57 6.96
CA GLN A 65 6.06 -16.86 6.26
C GLN A 65 6.18 -16.20 4.89
N SER A 66 5.04 -15.98 4.23
CA SER A 66 4.98 -15.33 2.92
C SER A 66 4.91 -13.79 2.98
N GLY A 67 5.00 -13.20 4.17
CA GLY A 67 4.90 -11.75 4.39
C GLY A 67 5.90 -10.90 3.58
N ILE A 68 7.07 -11.45 3.25
CA ILE A 68 8.06 -10.78 2.40
C ILE A 68 7.51 -10.43 1.01
N LEU A 69 6.66 -11.28 0.44
CA LEU A 69 6.04 -11.06 -0.87
C LEU A 69 5.09 -9.88 -0.84
N ILE A 70 4.35 -9.70 0.25
CA ILE A 70 3.47 -8.55 0.46
C ILE A 70 4.28 -7.26 0.51
N HIS A 71 5.41 -7.25 1.24
CA HIS A 71 6.26 -6.07 1.35
C HIS A 71 6.85 -5.68 -0.01
N ILE A 72 7.27 -6.66 -0.83
CA ILE A 72 7.77 -6.41 -2.19
C ILE A 72 6.64 -5.84 -3.07
N ALA A 73 5.49 -6.49 -3.08
CA ALA A 73 4.33 -6.06 -3.86
C ALA A 73 3.92 -4.63 -3.50
N LEU A 74 3.76 -4.37 -2.21
CA LEU A 74 3.36 -3.06 -1.70
C LEU A 74 4.42 -1.99 -1.99
N GLY A 75 5.71 -2.31 -1.82
CA GLY A 75 6.82 -1.42 -2.15
C GLY A 75 6.82 -1.01 -3.62
N LEU A 76 6.62 -1.94 -4.54
CA LEU A 76 6.55 -1.66 -5.98
C LEU A 76 5.32 -0.82 -6.35
N ILE A 77 4.16 -1.10 -5.75
CA ILE A 77 2.94 -0.32 -5.95
C ILE A 77 3.12 1.11 -5.46
N LEU A 78 3.73 1.31 -4.29
CA LEU A 78 4.00 2.64 -3.74
C LEU A 78 5.06 3.40 -4.53
N TYR A 79 6.08 2.71 -5.04
CA TYR A 79 7.05 3.29 -5.97
C TYR A 79 6.35 3.81 -7.23
N ARG A 80 5.46 3.03 -7.83
CA ARG A 80 4.68 3.47 -9.00
C ARG A 80 3.80 4.67 -8.68
N LEU A 81 3.14 4.67 -7.52
CA LEU A 81 2.40 5.84 -7.06
C LEU A 81 3.33 7.06 -6.90
N GLY A 82 4.54 6.87 -6.38
CA GLY A 82 5.54 7.93 -6.31
C GLY A 82 5.94 8.49 -7.68
N LEU A 83 6.02 7.65 -8.70
CA LEU A 83 6.27 8.09 -10.09
C LEU A 83 5.12 8.93 -10.68
N SER A 84 3.88 8.73 -10.24
CA SER A 84 2.74 9.52 -10.71
C SER A 84 2.67 10.89 -10.02
N LEU A 85 3.42 11.10 -8.94
CA LEU A 85 3.47 12.36 -8.21
C LEU A 85 4.38 13.37 -8.95
N ASP A 86 3.76 14.22 -9.77
CA ASP A 86 4.49 15.27 -10.49
C ASP A 86 4.63 16.53 -9.63
N MET A 87 5.86 16.78 -9.17
CA MET A 87 6.19 17.98 -8.40
C MET A 87 6.01 19.27 -9.20
N ALA A 88 6.12 19.23 -10.53
CA ALA A 88 5.86 20.38 -11.37
C ALA A 88 4.35 20.68 -11.40
N MET A 89 3.51 19.66 -11.52
CA MET A 89 2.05 19.78 -11.43
C MET A 89 1.63 20.37 -10.07
N LEU A 90 2.24 19.92 -8.99
CA LEU A 90 1.95 20.40 -7.63
C LEU A 90 2.31 21.87 -7.45
N ARG A 91 3.44 22.31 -8.02
CA ARG A 91 3.85 23.74 -8.01
C ARG A 91 2.93 24.63 -8.84
N HIS A 92 2.42 24.13 -9.97
CA HIS A 92 1.50 24.88 -10.83
C HIS A 92 0.05 24.89 -10.29
N ASN A 93 -0.33 23.86 -9.52
CA ASN A 93 -1.68 23.72 -8.95
C ASN A 93 -1.60 23.52 -7.43
N PRO A 94 -1.25 24.56 -6.65
CA PRO A 94 -1.18 24.44 -5.19
C PRO A 94 -2.55 24.15 -4.55
N SER A 95 -3.64 24.33 -5.28
CA SER A 95 -4.99 23.93 -4.87
C SER A 95 -5.10 22.43 -4.56
N LEU A 96 -4.33 21.56 -5.23
CA LEU A 96 -4.34 20.12 -4.93
C LEU A 96 -3.83 19.83 -3.51
N LEU A 97 -2.82 20.56 -3.03
CA LEU A 97 -2.36 20.47 -1.65
C LEU A 97 -3.43 20.90 -0.67
N LEU A 98 -4.10 22.03 -0.97
CA LEU A 98 -5.18 22.53 -0.13
C LEU A 98 -6.36 21.56 -0.09
N VAL A 99 -6.78 21.05 -1.24
CA VAL A 99 -7.86 20.04 -1.33
C VAL A 99 -7.50 18.79 -0.53
N SER A 100 -6.29 18.25 -0.73
CA SER A 100 -5.83 17.07 0.03
C SER A 100 -5.80 17.33 1.55
N LEU A 101 -5.37 18.51 1.97
CA LEU A 101 -5.33 18.87 3.40
C LEU A 101 -6.74 19.00 3.99
N VAL A 102 -7.63 19.73 3.30
CA VAL A 102 -9.03 19.93 3.75
C VAL A 102 -9.77 18.60 3.81
N GLU A 103 -9.68 17.79 2.76
CA GLU A 103 -10.24 16.44 2.69
C GLU A 103 -9.71 15.53 3.82
N SER A 104 -8.39 15.56 4.05
CA SER A 104 -7.74 14.77 5.10
C SER A 104 -8.20 15.18 6.50
N VAL A 105 -8.25 16.48 6.78
CA VAL A 105 -8.72 17.02 8.06
C VAL A 105 -10.21 16.71 8.27
N ALA A 106 -11.02 16.92 7.25
CA ALA A 106 -12.46 16.61 7.31
C ALA A 106 -12.68 15.12 7.59
N THR A 107 -11.99 14.24 6.85
CA THR A 107 -12.06 12.79 7.05
C THR A 107 -11.63 12.41 8.47
N PHE A 108 -10.50 12.92 8.93
CA PHE A 108 -9.97 12.63 10.26
C PHE A 108 -10.94 13.06 11.37
N CYS A 109 -11.42 14.28 11.33
CA CYS A 109 -12.35 14.80 12.33
C CYS A 109 -13.69 14.05 12.32
N LEU A 110 -14.25 13.81 11.14
CA LEU A 110 -15.56 13.15 11.01
C LEU A 110 -15.50 11.69 11.45
N VAL A 111 -14.47 10.95 11.06
CA VAL A 111 -14.30 9.54 11.45
C VAL A 111 -14.01 9.43 12.95
N THR A 112 -13.17 10.30 13.51
CA THR A 112 -12.91 10.33 14.95
C THR A 112 -14.20 10.60 15.74
N TYR A 113 -15.01 11.57 15.29
CA TYR A 113 -16.29 11.90 15.91
C TYR A 113 -17.27 10.72 15.84
N ILE A 114 -17.43 10.08 14.69
CA ILE A 114 -18.34 8.94 14.53
C ILE A 114 -17.91 7.77 15.41
N LEU A 115 -16.62 7.40 15.42
CA LEU A 115 -16.14 6.32 16.28
C LEU A 115 -16.31 6.61 17.76
N SER A 116 -16.27 7.89 18.19
CA SER A 116 -16.56 8.27 19.56
C SER A 116 -18.03 8.04 19.95
N ILE A 117 -18.96 8.08 18.98
CA ILE A 117 -20.38 7.74 19.22
C ILE A 117 -20.57 6.23 19.47
N PHE A 118 -19.67 5.39 18.91
CA PHE A 118 -19.66 3.94 19.15
C PHE A 118 -18.84 3.53 20.39
N ASP A 119 -18.60 4.45 21.32
CA ASP A 119 -17.83 4.25 22.54
C ASP A 119 -16.40 3.76 22.33
N VAL A 120 -15.84 3.98 21.13
CA VAL A 120 -14.43 3.73 20.85
C VAL A 120 -13.58 4.80 21.53
N GLY A 121 -12.63 4.39 22.37
CA GLY A 121 -11.74 5.31 23.05
C GLY A 121 -11.08 6.31 22.09
N ILE A 122 -11.03 7.60 22.47
CA ILE A 122 -10.62 8.71 21.60
C ILE A 122 -9.27 8.49 20.90
N ALA A 123 -8.31 7.88 21.58
CA ALA A 123 -6.98 7.59 21.02
C ALA A 123 -7.04 6.51 19.92
N THR A 124 -7.82 5.44 20.14
CA THR A 124 -8.08 4.40 19.14
C THR A 124 -8.86 4.96 17.96
N ALA A 125 -9.89 5.76 18.23
CA ALA A 125 -10.68 6.45 17.20
C ALA A 125 -9.79 7.35 16.33
N ALA A 126 -8.89 8.12 16.93
CA ALA A 126 -7.94 8.97 16.20
C ALA A 126 -6.94 8.14 15.34
N LEU A 127 -6.46 7.00 15.84
CA LEU A 127 -5.61 6.10 15.04
C LEU A 127 -6.33 5.52 13.83
N VAL A 128 -7.56 5.02 14.03
CA VAL A 128 -8.38 4.50 12.94
C VAL A 128 -8.70 5.61 11.94
N ALA A 129 -9.03 6.81 12.43
CA ALA A 129 -9.27 7.98 11.58
C ALA A 129 -8.03 8.34 10.75
N ALA A 130 -6.83 8.36 11.35
CA ALA A 130 -5.59 8.62 10.65
C ALA A 130 -5.35 7.62 9.50
N ILE A 131 -5.58 6.32 9.73
CA ILE A 131 -5.51 5.30 8.69
C ILE A 131 -6.57 5.52 7.62
N THR A 132 -7.78 5.91 8.01
CA THR A 132 -8.94 6.10 7.11
C THR A 132 -8.77 7.31 6.17
N VAL A 133 -7.93 8.28 6.51
CA VAL A 133 -7.54 9.38 5.62
C VAL A 133 -6.89 8.84 4.34
N SER A 134 -6.10 7.79 4.42
CA SER A 134 -5.43 7.22 3.26
C SER A 134 -6.44 6.65 2.24
N SER A 135 -6.10 6.77 0.96
CA SER A 135 -6.79 6.06 -0.12
C SER A 135 -5.87 4.98 -0.66
N SER A 136 -6.44 3.85 -1.09
CA SER A 136 -5.62 2.74 -1.59
C SER A 136 -5.01 3.05 -2.95
N PRO A 137 -3.69 3.24 -3.06
CA PRO A 137 -3.03 3.45 -4.34
C PRO A 137 -3.13 2.22 -5.23
N ALA A 138 -3.10 1.04 -4.62
CA ALA A 138 -3.20 -0.22 -5.34
C ALA A 138 -4.55 -0.34 -6.07
N VAL A 139 -5.66 -0.04 -5.37
CA VAL A 139 -6.99 -0.06 -5.97
C VAL A 139 -7.10 0.96 -7.09
N LEU A 140 -6.65 2.20 -6.84
CA LEU A 140 -6.71 3.27 -7.85
C LEU A 140 -5.96 2.88 -9.13
N LEU A 141 -4.69 2.48 -8.99
CA LEU A 141 -3.85 2.15 -10.13
C LEU A 141 -4.36 0.94 -10.90
N HIS A 142 -4.86 -0.08 -10.18
CA HIS A 142 -5.41 -1.27 -10.81
C HIS A 142 -6.68 -0.96 -11.60
N VAL A 143 -7.65 -0.30 -10.96
CA VAL A 143 -8.92 0.06 -11.62
C VAL A 143 -8.69 1.03 -12.76
N ALA A 144 -7.84 2.04 -12.61
CA ALA A 144 -7.51 2.97 -13.69
C ALA A 144 -6.93 2.24 -14.92
N ASN A 145 -6.05 1.25 -14.71
CA ASN A 145 -5.52 0.42 -15.79
C ASN A 145 -6.61 -0.47 -16.42
N GLU A 146 -7.46 -1.09 -15.61
CA GLU A 146 -8.52 -1.99 -16.07
C GLU A 146 -9.54 -1.29 -16.96
N VAL A 147 -9.92 -0.04 -16.61
CA VAL A 147 -10.87 0.75 -17.41
C VAL A 147 -10.18 1.64 -18.47
N GLY A 148 -8.84 1.60 -18.58
CA GLY A 148 -8.07 2.42 -19.51
C GLY A 148 -8.16 3.91 -19.24
N ALA A 149 -8.36 4.32 -17.97
CA ALA A 149 -8.47 5.73 -17.58
C ALA A 149 -7.14 6.46 -17.75
N SER A 150 -7.19 7.63 -18.37
CA SER A 150 -6.01 8.48 -18.59
C SER A 150 -6.40 9.97 -18.62
N GLY A 151 -5.40 10.85 -18.50
CA GLY A 151 -5.55 12.29 -18.60
C GLY A 151 -5.56 13.00 -17.25
N LYS A 152 -5.80 14.32 -17.29
CA LYS A 152 -5.64 15.24 -16.15
C LYS A 152 -6.39 14.83 -14.87
N VAL A 153 -7.58 14.26 -15.01
CA VAL A 153 -8.38 13.83 -13.85
C VAL A 153 -7.71 12.64 -13.17
N THR A 154 -7.27 11.64 -13.93
CA THR A 154 -6.57 10.47 -13.41
C THR A 154 -5.27 10.88 -12.71
N GLU A 155 -4.44 11.71 -13.36
CA GLU A 155 -3.18 12.22 -12.81
C GLU A 155 -3.42 13.04 -11.52
N SER A 156 -4.46 13.89 -11.49
CA SER A 156 -4.82 14.64 -10.28
C SER A 156 -5.26 13.71 -9.15
N THR A 157 -6.04 12.66 -9.47
CA THR A 157 -6.51 11.69 -8.48
C THR A 157 -5.35 10.86 -7.93
N GLU A 158 -4.41 10.42 -8.77
CA GLU A 158 -3.20 9.74 -8.33
C GLU A 158 -2.35 10.63 -7.40
N THR A 159 -2.22 11.91 -7.74
CA THR A 159 -1.53 12.91 -6.92
C THR A 159 -2.21 13.09 -5.56
N LEU A 160 -3.53 13.24 -5.53
CA LEU A 160 -4.31 13.36 -4.29
C LEU A 160 -4.16 12.11 -3.42
N VAL A 161 -4.24 10.92 -4.00
CA VAL A 161 -4.04 9.66 -3.26
C VAL A 161 -2.64 9.57 -2.66
N ALA A 162 -1.60 9.98 -3.40
CA ALA A 162 -0.24 10.01 -2.87
C ALA A 162 -0.09 10.99 -1.69
N LEU A 163 -0.67 12.19 -1.81
CA LEU A 163 -0.68 13.20 -0.74
C LEU A 163 -1.46 12.72 0.49
N ASN A 164 -2.65 12.15 0.29
CA ASN A 164 -3.47 11.61 1.38
C ASN A 164 -2.75 10.48 2.13
N ASN A 165 -1.99 9.63 1.41
CA ASN A 165 -1.16 8.61 2.05
C ASN A 165 -0.01 9.21 2.87
N LEU A 166 0.64 10.26 2.38
CA LEU A 166 1.67 10.97 3.13
C LEU A 166 1.10 11.61 4.40
N ILE A 167 -0.06 12.28 4.29
CA ILE A 167 -0.74 12.91 5.44
C ILE A 167 -1.18 11.83 6.45
N SER A 168 -1.82 10.75 5.98
CA SER A 168 -2.25 9.63 6.81
C SER A 168 -1.08 9.01 7.57
N PHE A 169 0.03 8.73 6.88
CA PHE A 169 1.23 8.21 7.51
C PHE A 169 1.78 9.17 8.58
N THR A 170 1.81 10.46 8.27
CA THR A 170 2.26 11.49 9.20
C THR A 170 1.38 11.53 10.45
N LEU A 171 0.06 11.62 10.27
CA LEU A 171 -0.91 11.58 11.39
C LEU A 171 -0.74 10.33 12.25
N PHE A 172 -0.70 9.16 11.61
CA PHE A 172 -0.53 7.88 12.32
C PHE A 172 0.78 7.85 13.13
N SER A 173 1.88 8.29 12.53
CA SER A 173 3.20 8.30 13.17
C SER A 173 3.28 9.25 14.37
N PHE A 174 2.50 10.34 14.38
CA PHE A 174 2.40 11.23 15.53
C PHE A 174 1.43 10.74 16.60
N ILE A 175 0.30 10.13 16.21
CA ILE A 175 -0.74 9.68 17.16
C ILE A 175 -0.30 8.41 17.91
N LEU A 176 0.31 7.45 17.23
CA LEU A 176 0.68 6.16 17.80
C LEU A 176 1.56 6.27 19.06
N PRO A 177 2.62 7.09 19.12
CA PRO A 177 3.42 7.26 20.33
C PRO A 177 2.65 7.86 21.51
N PHE A 178 1.66 8.72 21.27
CA PHE A 178 0.83 9.29 22.33
C PHE A 178 0.00 8.22 23.07
N MET A 179 -0.40 7.14 22.40
CA MET A 179 -1.07 6.01 23.07
C MET A 179 -0.15 5.29 24.04
N HIS A 180 1.15 5.23 23.76
CA HIS A 180 2.14 4.59 24.64
C HIS A 180 2.67 5.51 25.73
N TYR A 181 2.41 6.82 25.65
CA TYR A 181 2.89 7.81 26.62
C TYR A 181 2.32 7.58 28.05
N THR A 182 1.13 7.03 28.17
CA THR A 182 0.49 6.70 29.44
C THR A 182 1.21 5.62 30.25
N VAL A 183 2.22 4.96 29.70
CA VAL A 183 2.96 3.83 30.31
C VAL A 183 4.38 4.24 30.76
N GLY A 184 4.73 5.55 30.80
CA GLY A 184 6.02 6.03 31.36
C GLY A 184 7.12 6.30 30.35
N SER A 185 6.81 6.46 29.08
CA SER A 185 7.79 6.87 28.07
C SER A 185 8.15 8.37 28.17
N HIS A 186 9.41 8.71 27.88
CA HIS A 186 9.86 10.10 27.89
C HIS A 186 9.19 10.90 26.75
N TRP A 187 8.68 12.11 27.03
CA TRP A 187 8.03 12.97 26.03
C TRP A 187 8.90 13.23 24.78
N MET A 188 10.22 13.24 24.93
CA MET A 188 11.18 13.34 23.83
C MET A 188 11.03 12.19 22.81
N THR A 189 10.77 10.98 23.26
CA THR A 189 10.63 9.81 22.40
C THR A 189 9.37 9.93 21.55
N VAL A 190 8.30 10.50 22.11
CA VAL A 190 7.01 10.69 21.44
C VAL A 190 7.13 11.64 20.24
N ILE A 191 8.03 12.61 20.28
CA ILE A 191 8.24 13.60 19.19
C ILE A 191 9.38 13.18 18.27
N LEU A 192 10.52 12.74 18.83
CA LEU A 192 11.70 12.40 18.04
C LEU A 192 11.50 11.15 17.16
N GLN A 193 10.76 10.17 17.64
CA GLN A 193 10.56 8.93 16.87
C GLN A 193 9.76 9.14 15.58
N PRO A 194 8.58 9.82 15.57
CA PRO A 194 7.89 10.15 14.31
C PRO A 194 8.73 11.03 13.38
N LEU A 195 9.45 12.00 13.94
CA LEU A 195 10.33 12.88 13.17
C LEU A 195 11.47 12.09 12.52
N TYR A 196 12.10 11.18 13.26
CA TYR A 196 13.11 10.25 12.75
C TYR A 196 12.56 9.39 11.63
N GLN A 197 11.38 8.78 11.83
CA GLN A 197 10.74 7.95 10.82
C GLN A 197 10.41 8.74 9.55
N LEU A 198 9.87 9.95 9.69
CA LEU A 198 9.51 10.80 8.57
C LEU A 198 10.77 11.28 7.83
N MET A 199 11.68 11.97 8.53
CA MET A 199 12.89 12.55 7.94
C MET A 199 13.84 11.47 7.41
N GLY A 200 14.03 10.38 8.15
CA GLY A 200 14.86 9.26 7.73
C GLY A 200 14.30 8.57 6.50
N SER A 201 12.99 8.38 6.42
CA SER A 201 12.34 7.78 5.24
C SER A 201 12.45 8.67 4.01
N LEU A 202 12.29 10.00 4.17
CA LEU A 202 12.49 10.97 3.09
C LEU A 202 13.96 10.94 2.61
N LEU A 203 14.92 11.00 3.52
CA LEU A 203 16.34 11.00 3.17
C LEU A 203 16.75 9.72 2.46
N LEU A 204 16.40 8.55 3.03
CA LEU A 204 16.71 7.23 2.43
C LEU A 204 16.06 7.09 1.05
N GLY A 205 14.79 7.48 0.92
CA GLY A 205 14.07 7.42 -0.34
C GLY A 205 14.68 8.32 -1.41
N ILE A 206 15.09 9.54 -1.07
CA ILE A 206 15.77 10.47 -2.00
C ILE A 206 17.12 9.89 -2.45
N ILE A 207 17.93 9.37 -1.52
CA ILE A 207 19.25 8.78 -1.83
C ILE A 207 19.07 7.59 -2.80
N LEU A 208 18.17 6.66 -2.48
CA LEU A 208 17.94 5.48 -3.31
C LEU A 208 17.30 5.83 -4.66
N GLY A 209 16.40 6.82 -4.70
CA GLY A 209 15.80 7.31 -5.94
C GLY A 209 16.84 7.98 -6.85
N TRP A 210 17.76 8.75 -6.29
CA TRP A 210 18.90 9.33 -7.02
C TRP A 210 19.84 8.25 -7.54
N CYS A 211 20.19 7.26 -6.72
CA CYS A 211 21.02 6.12 -7.13
C CYS A 211 20.36 5.33 -8.26
N LEU A 212 19.06 5.03 -8.13
CA LEU A 212 18.29 4.35 -9.16
C LEU A 212 18.34 5.10 -10.50
N HIS A 213 18.06 6.40 -10.46
CA HIS A 213 18.10 7.26 -11.65
C HIS A 213 19.49 7.23 -12.31
N PHE A 214 20.57 7.35 -11.52
CA PHE A 214 21.95 7.29 -12.02
C PHE A 214 22.24 5.96 -12.70
N PHE A 215 21.87 4.82 -12.10
CA PHE A 215 22.09 3.50 -12.69
C PHE A 215 21.25 3.28 -13.95
N VAL A 216 19.98 3.73 -13.96
CA VAL A 216 19.10 3.60 -15.13
C VAL A 216 19.65 4.40 -16.33
N ILE A 217 20.14 5.61 -16.12
CA ILE A 217 20.78 6.40 -17.19
C ILE A 217 22.03 5.69 -17.73
N LYS A 218 22.88 5.20 -16.83
CA LYS A 218 24.13 4.51 -17.23
C LYS A 218 23.88 3.22 -18.00
N THR A 219 22.76 2.55 -17.74
CA THR A 219 22.32 1.34 -18.42
C THR A 219 21.34 1.59 -19.57
N ARG A 220 21.26 2.83 -20.08
CA ARG A 220 20.29 3.28 -21.09
C ARG A 220 20.18 2.36 -22.31
N GLN A 221 21.30 1.77 -22.76
CA GLN A 221 21.34 0.86 -23.91
C GLN A 221 20.85 -0.56 -23.59
N ALA A 222 20.70 -0.91 -22.31
CA ALA A 222 20.33 -2.24 -21.84
C ALA A 222 18.96 -2.23 -21.13
N ALA A 223 17.91 -1.89 -21.89
CA ALA A 223 16.53 -1.76 -21.38
C ALA A 223 16.05 -2.99 -20.58
N GLN A 224 16.56 -4.18 -20.94
CA GLN A 224 16.23 -5.44 -20.27
C GLN A 224 16.61 -5.50 -18.78
N TYR A 225 17.61 -4.72 -18.34
CA TYR A 225 18.04 -4.71 -16.94
C TYR A 225 17.30 -3.67 -16.06
N ARG A 226 16.56 -2.74 -16.67
CA ARG A 226 15.91 -1.65 -15.92
C ARG A 226 14.91 -2.15 -14.90
N LEU A 227 14.10 -3.15 -15.28
CA LEU A 227 13.12 -3.75 -14.37
C LEU A 227 13.81 -4.38 -13.15
N ALA A 228 14.89 -5.11 -13.37
CA ALA A 228 15.68 -5.71 -12.28
C ALA A 228 16.30 -4.65 -11.36
N LEU A 229 16.79 -3.53 -11.92
CA LEU A 229 17.31 -2.40 -11.13
C LEU A 229 16.23 -1.79 -10.25
N VAL A 230 15.03 -1.57 -10.78
CA VAL A 230 13.91 -1.04 -10.00
C VAL A 230 13.50 -2.01 -8.90
N ILE A 231 13.24 -3.28 -9.22
CA ILE A 231 12.85 -4.29 -8.24
C ILE A 231 13.93 -4.41 -7.15
N GLY A 232 15.20 -4.51 -7.53
CA GLY A 232 16.33 -4.59 -6.60
C GLY A 232 16.43 -3.37 -5.69
N THR A 233 16.28 -2.16 -6.24
CA THR A 233 16.29 -0.92 -5.44
C THR A 233 15.12 -0.88 -4.45
N ILE A 234 13.91 -1.29 -4.85
CA ILE A 234 12.75 -1.30 -3.97
C ILE A 234 12.88 -2.37 -2.88
N MET A 235 13.40 -3.55 -3.20
CA MET A 235 13.70 -4.58 -2.19
C MET A 235 14.73 -4.08 -1.17
N LEU A 236 15.80 -3.41 -1.63
CA LEU A 236 16.77 -2.77 -0.74
C LEU A 236 16.12 -1.66 0.10
N ALA A 237 15.29 -0.82 -0.51
CA ALA A 237 14.58 0.25 0.18
C ALA A 237 13.70 -0.27 1.32
N VAL A 238 12.91 -1.31 1.05
CA VAL A 238 12.05 -1.95 2.06
C VAL A 238 12.90 -2.66 3.13
N GLY A 239 13.95 -3.37 2.73
CA GLY A 239 14.87 -4.05 3.65
C GLY A 239 15.56 -3.06 4.60
N PHE A 240 16.16 -2.01 4.08
CA PHE A 240 16.79 -0.96 4.90
C PHE A 240 15.78 -0.25 5.79
N ALA A 241 14.58 0.07 5.27
CA ALA A 241 13.54 0.70 6.08
C ALA A 241 13.16 -0.17 7.28
N LYS A 242 13.03 -1.48 7.08
CA LYS A 242 12.73 -2.43 8.15
C LYS A 242 13.83 -2.48 9.21
N GLU A 243 15.09 -2.62 8.81
CA GLU A 243 16.23 -2.72 9.75
C GLU A 243 16.47 -1.42 10.51
N THR A 244 16.25 -0.26 9.87
CA THR A 244 16.42 1.05 10.50
C THR A 244 15.17 1.59 11.17
N GLN A 245 14.10 0.79 11.28
CA GLN A 245 12.80 1.19 11.86
C GLN A 245 12.17 2.42 11.17
N LEU A 246 12.50 2.63 9.90
CA LEU A 246 11.87 3.63 9.03
C LEU A 246 10.56 3.08 8.43
N SER A 247 9.80 3.93 7.75
CA SER A 247 8.55 3.51 7.12
C SER A 247 8.79 2.69 5.85
N MET A 248 8.44 1.42 5.86
CA MET A 248 8.44 0.54 4.67
C MET A 248 7.45 1.00 3.60
N LEU A 249 6.52 1.89 3.92
CA LEU A 249 5.55 2.45 2.96
C LEU A 249 6.06 3.76 2.37
N LEU A 250 6.61 4.65 3.20
CA LEU A 250 7.05 5.97 2.77
C LEU A 250 8.33 5.92 1.92
N VAL A 251 9.29 5.06 2.29
CA VAL A 251 10.58 4.97 1.56
C VAL A 251 10.37 4.62 0.08
N PRO A 252 9.65 3.57 -0.33
CA PRO A 252 9.41 3.28 -1.74
C PRO A 252 8.65 4.38 -2.49
N LEU A 253 7.67 5.00 -1.84
CA LEU A 253 6.94 6.14 -2.40
C LEU A 253 7.93 7.28 -2.73
N VAL A 254 8.80 7.64 -1.79
CA VAL A 254 9.78 8.71 -1.97
C VAL A 254 10.84 8.35 -3.02
N VAL A 255 11.24 7.07 -3.12
CA VAL A 255 12.11 6.60 -4.21
C VAL A 255 11.48 6.91 -5.57
N GLY A 256 10.16 6.64 -5.73
CA GLY A 256 9.43 6.96 -6.95
C GLY A 256 9.39 8.45 -7.24
N VAL A 257 9.02 9.26 -6.24
CA VAL A 257 8.98 10.73 -6.36
C VAL A 257 10.35 11.31 -6.73
N ALA A 258 11.42 10.85 -6.06
CA ALA A 258 12.78 11.32 -6.31
C ALA A 258 13.25 10.91 -7.71
N ALA A 259 13.03 9.67 -8.12
CA ALA A 259 13.38 9.20 -9.46
C ALA A 259 12.66 10.04 -10.54
N LYS A 260 11.36 10.29 -10.39
CA LYS A 260 10.56 11.12 -11.31
C LYS A 260 11.03 12.58 -11.33
N SER A 261 11.32 13.17 -10.17
CA SER A 261 11.69 14.59 -10.06
C SER A 261 13.02 14.93 -10.73
N ILE A 262 13.91 13.95 -10.85
CA ILE A 262 15.24 14.12 -11.47
C ILE A 262 15.20 13.76 -12.96
N GLU A 263 14.19 13.02 -13.38
CA GLU A 263 14.07 12.49 -14.72
C GLU A 263 13.74 13.59 -15.74
N ARG A 264 14.53 13.67 -16.82
CA ARG A 264 14.30 14.59 -17.93
C ARG A 264 13.65 13.95 -19.18
N GLU A 265 13.75 12.62 -19.32
CA GLU A 265 13.43 11.90 -20.56
C GLU A 265 12.41 10.77 -20.39
N ASN A 266 11.62 10.75 -19.36
CA ASN A 266 10.58 9.73 -19.05
C ASN A 266 11.06 8.25 -19.13
N ILE A 267 12.36 7.99 -19.02
CA ILE A 267 12.96 6.66 -19.17
C ILE A 267 12.54 5.71 -18.03
N VAL A 268 12.42 6.26 -16.81
CA VAL A 268 12.02 5.53 -15.60
C VAL A 268 10.50 5.44 -15.52
N SER A 269 9.81 6.52 -15.86
CA SER A 269 8.34 6.60 -15.83
C SER A 269 7.69 5.78 -16.95
N GLU A 270 8.34 5.61 -18.10
CA GLU A 270 7.92 4.74 -19.19
C GLU A 270 8.24 3.27 -18.97
N LEU A 271 8.91 2.91 -17.88
CA LEU A 271 9.02 1.51 -17.48
C LEU A 271 7.61 0.96 -17.25
N ALA A 272 6.99 0.56 -18.35
CA ALA A 272 5.75 -0.17 -18.33
C ALA A 272 6.03 -1.50 -17.62
N PHE A 273 5.68 -1.55 -16.33
CA PHE A 273 5.72 -2.80 -15.59
C PHE A 273 4.76 -3.83 -16.21
N GLY A 274 3.89 -3.38 -17.14
CA GLY A 274 3.02 -4.21 -17.93
C GLY A 274 2.35 -5.33 -17.14
N PRO A 275 2.26 -6.53 -17.70
CA PRO A 275 1.66 -7.69 -17.03
C PRO A 275 2.35 -8.12 -15.73
N ALA A 276 3.63 -7.76 -15.54
CA ALA A 276 4.34 -8.11 -14.30
C ALA A 276 3.74 -7.41 -13.05
N PHE A 277 3.11 -6.25 -13.24
CA PHE A 277 2.46 -5.54 -12.14
C PHE A 277 1.21 -6.26 -11.63
N GLU A 278 0.51 -6.95 -12.52
CA GLU A 278 -0.69 -7.73 -12.18
C GLU A 278 -0.38 -8.84 -11.17
N LEU A 279 0.81 -9.47 -11.27
CA LEU A 279 1.25 -10.47 -10.29
C LEU A 279 1.29 -9.90 -8.86
N PHE A 280 1.74 -8.67 -8.71
CA PHE A 280 1.83 -8.03 -7.39
C PHE A 280 0.45 -7.64 -6.85
N PHE A 281 -0.49 -7.24 -7.71
CA PHE A 281 -1.87 -7.00 -7.31
C PHE A 281 -2.56 -8.29 -6.89
N ILE A 282 -2.42 -9.36 -7.64
CA ILE A 282 -2.97 -10.69 -7.28
C ILE A 282 -2.45 -11.09 -5.90
N VAL A 283 -1.12 -11.08 -5.70
CA VAL A 283 -0.52 -11.44 -4.41
C VAL A 283 -1.08 -10.58 -3.30
N LEU A 284 -1.07 -9.25 -3.45
CA LEU A 284 -1.51 -8.32 -2.41
C LEU A 284 -2.97 -8.55 -2.02
N PHE A 285 -3.88 -8.65 -3.00
CA PHE A 285 -5.31 -8.73 -2.72
C PHE A 285 -5.79 -10.12 -2.32
N VAL A 286 -5.17 -11.20 -2.82
CA VAL A 286 -5.43 -12.55 -2.30
C VAL A 286 -5.00 -12.65 -0.84
N PHE A 287 -3.83 -12.10 -0.49
CA PHE A 287 -3.40 -12.04 0.92
C PHE A 287 -4.32 -11.18 1.79
N ALA A 288 -4.76 -10.02 1.27
CA ALA A 288 -5.70 -9.17 2.00
C ALA A 288 -7.02 -9.91 2.26
N GLY A 289 -7.54 -10.62 1.26
CA GLY A 289 -8.73 -11.46 1.40
C GLY A 289 -8.55 -12.60 2.40
N ALA A 290 -7.39 -13.29 2.36
CA ALA A 290 -7.09 -14.41 3.26
C ALA A 290 -6.98 -13.99 4.73
N LYS A 291 -6.63 -12.74 5.01
CA LYS A 291 -6.56 -12.18 6.37
C LYS A 291 -7.89 -11.68 6.92
N LEU A 292 -8.98 -11.71 6.16
CA LEU A 292 -10.29 -11.30 6.64
C LEU A 292 -10.87 -12.34 7.62
N HIS A 293 -11.31 -11.85 8.80
CA HIS A 293 -11.98 -12.66 9.81
C HIS A 293 -13.46 -12.26 9.86
N VAL A 294 -14.35 -13.19 9.51
CA VAL A 294 -15.82 -12.91 9.43
C VAL A 294 -16.40 -12.57 10.78
N SER A 295 -15.95 -13.23 11.85
CA SER A 295 -16.43 -12.95 13.22
C SER A 295 -16.25 -11.48 13.60
N GLU A 296 -15.06 -10.94 13.39
CA GLU A 296 -14.74 -9.54 13.66
C GLU A 296 -15.53 -8.59 12.74
N LEU A 297 -15.69 -8.96 11.46
CA LEU A 297 -16.44 -8.16 10.50
C LEU A 297 -17.92 -7.99 10.92
N ILE A 298 -18.56 -9.05 11.43
CA ILE A 298 -19.95 -9.01 11.88
C ILE A 298 -20.09 -8.17 13.15
N GLU A 299 -19.18 -8.34 14.10
CA GLU A 299 -19.18 -7.60 15.38
C GLU A 299 -19.05 -6.10 15.16
N PHE A 300 -18.13 -5.66 14.31
CA PHE A 300 -17.87 -4.25 14.04
C PHE A 300 -18.63 -3.69 12.84
N ALA A 301 -19.51 -4.46 12.20
CA ALA A 301 -20.23 -4.07 10.99
C ALA A 301 -20.92 -2.70 11.07
N PRO A 302 -21.63 -2.33 12.17
CA PRO A 302 -22.27 -1.01 12.26
C PRO A 302 -21.26 0.14 12.28
N ALA A 303 -20.16 -0.01 13.02
CA ALA A 303 -19.10 0.99 13.11
C ALA A 303 -18.37 1.12 11.77
N VAL A 304 -18.04 -0.01 11.12
CA VAL A 304 -17.43 -0.03 9.78
C VAL A 304 -18.31 0.65 8.76
N PHE A 305 -19.61 0.36 8.73
CA PHE A 305 -20.56 1.00 7.83
C PHE A 305 -20.62 2.51 8.05
N ALA A 306 -20.71 2.96 9.30
CA ALA A 306 -20.71 4.38 9.65
C ALA A 306 -19.41 5.09 9.21
N VAL A 307 -18.24 4.45 9.41
CA VAL A 307 -16.94 4.97 8.96
C VAL A 307 -16.88 5.07 7.44
N VAL A 308 -17.37 4.06 6.70
CA VAL A 308 -17.40 4.09 5.23
C VAL A 308 -18.26 5.23 4.72
N VAL A 309 -19.46 5.41 5.29
CA VAL A 309 -20.35 6.52 4.92
C VAL A 309 -19.70 7.86 5.23
N ALA A 310 -19.16 8.03 6.44
CA ALA A 310 -18.47 9.25 6.86
C ALA A 310 -17.32 9.61 5.94
N ARG A 311 -16.46 8.63 5.63
CA ARG A 311 -15.33 8.79 4.73
C ARG A 311 -15.78 9.19 3.33
N THR A 312 -16.79 8.52 2.80
CA THR A 312 -17.33 8.86 1.47
C THR A 312 -17.83 10.29 1.44
N PHE A 313 -18.59 10.71 2.47
CA PHE A 313 -19.10 12.07 2.57
C PHE A 313 -18.00 13.12 2.73
N ALA A 314 -16.94 12.83 3.48
CA ALA A 314 -15.81 13.76 3.65
C ALA A 314 -14.94 13.91 2.40
N LYS A 315 -14.99 12.94 1.47
CA LYS A 315 -14.18 12.91 0.24
C LYS A 315 -14.93 13.33 -1.02
N THR A 316 -16.22 13.67 -0.89
CA THR A 316 -17.05 14.27 -1.95
C THR A 316 -17.21 15.76 -1.77
#